data_adcae25045a1837d75b0b487f5143723
#
_entry.id   adcae25045a1837d75b0b487f5143723
#
_cell.length_a   1.000
_cell.length_b   1.000
_cell.length_c   1.000
_cell.angle_alpha   90.00
_cell.angle_beta   90.00
_cell.angle_gamma   90.00
#
_symmetry.space_group_name_H-M   'P 1'
#
loop_
_entity.id
_entity.type
_entity.pdbx_description
1 polymer ?
#
loop_
_entity_poly.entity_id
_entity_poly.type
_entity_poly.pdbx_seq_one_letter_code
_entity_poly.pdbx_strand_id
1 'polypeptide(L)'
;PVRRLFTDRWRETEVGIDSSVPLAEVRRGIRGIPAYAESSGFAIHLMERGAGKYFGVRRALGLLGLGLEHVVAIGDGDNDARLLRAVGFGVSFPSASPRARRAADLVTRADGARGFLEAIRASGLSGGRP
;
A
#
# COMPACT_ATOMS: atom_id res chain seq x y z
N PRO A 1 0.05 -26.97 -4.33
CA PRO A 1 0.45 -26.14 -5.48
C PRO A 1 -0.04 -24.70 -5.28
N VAL A 2 0.88 -23.76 -5.43
CA VAL A 2 0.57 -22.32 -5.35
C VAL A 2 -0.18 -21.93 -6.62
N ARG A 3 -1.32 -21.27 -6.48
CA ARG A 3 -2.13 -20.79 -7.60
C ARG A 3 -1.87 -19.30 -7.83
N ARG A 4 -1.53 -18.95 -9.08
CA ARG A 4 -1.44 -17.55 -9.52
C ARG A 4 -2.86 -17.00 -9.72
N LEU A 5 -3.04 -15.70 -9.46
CA LEU A 5 -4.29 -15.02 -9.75
C LEU A 5 -4.49 -14.92 -11.27
N PHE A 6 -5.76 -14.98 -11.69
CA PHE A 6 -6.12 -14.77 -13.11
C PHE A 6 -5.62 -13.43 -13.65
N THR A 7 -5.66 -12.39 -12.83
CA THR A 7 -5.20 -11.04 -13.17
C THR A 7 -3.69 -10.90 -13.26
N ASP A 8 -2.94 -11.91 -12.85
CA ASP A 8 -1.47 -11.87 -12.81
C ASP A 8 -0.83 -11.70 -14.20
N ARG A 9 -1.52 -12.13 -15.26
CA ARG A 9 -1.07 -11.97 -16.65
C ARG A 9 -0.89 -10.52 -17.13
N TRP A 10 -1.46 -9.57 -16.43
CA TRP A 10 -1.32 -8.13 -16.74
C TRP A 10 -0.40 -7.40 -15.76
N ARG A 11 0.29 -8.14 -14.88
CA ARG A 11 1.21 -7.57 -13.88
C ARG A 11 2.63 -7.68 -14.39
N GLU A 12 3.33 -6.57 -14.43
CA GLU A 12 4.71 -6.51 -14.91
C GLU A 12 5.73 -6.47 -13.75
N THR A 13 5.32 -5.98 -12.58
CA THR A 13 6.22 -5.72 -11.44
C THR A 13 6.00 -6.64 -10.26
N GLU A 14 4.96 -7.48 -10.31
CA GLU A 14 4.62 -8.41 -9.23
C GLU A 14 3.97 -9.69 -9.75
N VAL A 15 4.01 -10.73 -8.94
CA VAL A 15 3.23 -11.96 -9.13
C VAL A 15 2.13 -12.02 -8.08
N GLY A 16 0.87 -12.13 -8.52
CA GLY A 16 -0.28 -12.30 -7.64
C GLY A 16 -0.54 -13.77 -7.34
N ILE A 17 -0.51 -14.12 -6.06
CA ILE A 17 -0.75 -15.47 -5.56
C ILE A 17 -2.07 -15.49 -4.80
N ASP A 18 -2.83 -16.56 -4.97
CA ASP A 18 -4.06 -16.81 -4.20
C ASP A 18 -3.78 -16.85 -2.69
N SER A 19 -4.62 -16.22 -1.90
CA SER A 19 -4.48 -16.12 -0.44
C SER A 19 -4.78 -17.43 0.32
N SER A 20 -5.13 -18.52 -0.37
CA SER A 20 -5.29 -19.85 0.24
C SER A 20 -3.98 -20.41 0.81
N VAL A 21 -2.84 -19.91 0.38
CA VAL A 21 -1.52 -20.26 0.92
C VAL A 21 -1.14 -19.26 2.03
N PRO A 22 -0.69 -19.74 3.21
CA PRO A 22 -0.24 -18.84 4.28
C PRO A 22 0.95 -17.97 3.82
N LEU A 23 0.90 -16.66 4.09
CA LEU A 23 1.97 -15.71 3.75
C LEU A 23 3.35 -16.15 4.30
N ALA A 24 3.36 -16.77 5.48
CA ALA A 24 4.60 -17.28 6.09
C ALA A 24 5.24 -18.41 5.26
N GLU A 25 4.42 -19.23 4.61
CA GLU A 25 4.91 -20.29 3.73
C GLU A 25 5.49 -19.72 2.44
N VAL A 26 4.83 -18.75 1.82
CA VAL A 26 5.35 -18.04 0.64
C VAL A 26 6.69 -17.39 0.99
N ARG A 27 6.77 -16.67 2.12
CA ARG A 27 8.02 -16.04 2.58
C ARG A 27 9.14 -17.04 2.84
N ARG A 28 8.81 -18.24 3.30
CA ARG A 28 9.78 -19.32 3.48
C ARG A 28 10.30 -19.85 2.14
N GLY A 29 9.40 -20.01 1.17
CA GLY A 29 9.74 -20.51 -0.17
C GLY A 29 10.62 -19.57 -1.00
N ILE A 30 10.58 -18.25 -0.71
CA ILE A 30 11.41 -17.25 -1.42
C ILE A 30 12.70 -16.89 -0.68
N ARG A 31 13.09 -17.65 0.35
CA ARG A 31 14.36 -17.40 1.04
C ARG A 31 15.54 -17.55 0.06
N GLY A 32 16.43 -16.56 0.08
CA GLY A 32 17.57 -16.51 -0.84
C GLY A 32 17.28 -15.89 -2.21
N ILE A 33 16.01 -15.59 -2.52
CA ILE A 33 15.62 -14.85 -3.71
C ILE A 33 15.55 -13.34 -3.36
N PRO A 34 15.98 -12.43 -4.24
CA PRO A 34 15.88 -10.97 -3.99
C PRO A 34 14.43 -10.47 -4.15
N ALA A 35 13.48 -11.17 -3.50
CA ALA A 35 12.05 -10.89 -3.52
C ALA A 35 11.50 -10.78 -2.10
N TYR A 36 10.29 -10.22 -1.99
CA TYR A 36 9.50 -10.20 -0.76
C TYR A 36 8.03 -10.41 -1.06
N ALA A 37 7.26 -10.82 -0.06
CA ALA A 37 5.84 -11.07 -0.17
C ALA A 37 5.06 -10.26 0.86
N GLU A 38 3.97 -9.63 0.41
CA GLU A 38 3.02 -8.88 1.23
C GLU A 38 1.59 -9.34 0.94
N SER A 39 0.70 -9.22 1.93
CA SER A 39 -0.72 -9.52 1.78
C SER A 39 -1.54 -8.24 1.66
N SER A 40 -2.52 -8.23 0.77
CA SER A 40 -3.58 -7.22 0.69
C SER A 40 -4.90 -7.69 1.31
N GLY A 41 -4.90 -8.88 1.94
CA GLY A 41 -6.09 -9.52 2.48
C GLY A 41 -6.72 -10.53 1.52
N PHE A 42 -6.88 -10.20 0.26
CA PHE A 42 -7.45 -11.10 -0.76
C PHE A 42 -6.38 -11.81 -1.62
N ALA A 43 -5.16 -11.30 -1.64
CA ALA A 43 -4.04 -11.83 -2.42
C ALA A 43 -2.72 -11.68 -1.69
N ILE A 44 -1.75 -12.50 -2.07
CA ILE A 44 -0.35 -12.32 -1.71
C ILE A 44 0.37 -11.78 -2.95
N HIS A 45 1.04 -10.65 -2.77
CA HIS A 45 1.84 -9.97 -3.77
C HIS A 45 3.30 -10.32 -3.57
N LEU A 46 3.89 -10.97 -4.56
CA LEU A 46 5.30 -11.31 -4.59
C LEU A 46 6.02 -10.32 -5.51
N MET A 47 6.96 -9.57 -4.97
CA MET A 47 7.62 -8.46 -5.65
C MET A 47 9.13 -8.54 -5.48
N GLU A 48 9.87 -7.99 -6.44
CA GLU A 48 11.30 -7.76 -6.30
C GLU A 48 11.59 -6.77 -5.15
N ARG A 49 12.73 -6.91 -4.50
CA ARG A 49 13.19 -5.95 -3.49
C ARG A 49 13.38 -4.58 -4.14
N GLY A 50 12.73 -3.57 -3.60
CA GLY A 50 12.71 -2.21 -4.17
C GLY A 50 11.51 -1.92 -5.08
N ALA A 51 10.67 -2.90 -5.35
CA ALA A 51 9.34 -2.70 -5.93
C ALA A 51 8.27 -2.41 -4.85
N GLY A 52 7.06 -2.11 -5.27
CA GLY A 52 5.92 -1.82 -4.40
C GLY A 52 5.62 -0.34 -4.26
N LYS A 53 4.47 -0.03 -3.64
CA LYS A 53 3.87 1.32 -3.63
C LYS A 53 4.82 2.41 -3.13
N TYR A 54 5.48 2.17 -2.01
CA TYR A 54 6.45 3.13 -1.45
C TYR A 54 7.57 3.48 -2.44
N PHE A 55 8.15 2.48 -3.07
CA PHE A 55 9.28 2.68 -3.99
C PHE A 55 8.84 3.37 -5.28
N GLY A 56 7.66 2.98 -5.82
CA GLY A 56 7.06 3.60 -7.00
C GLY A 56 6.78 5.10 -6.78
N VAL A 57 6.13 5.43 -5.67
CA VAL A 57 5.85 6.85 -5.30
C VAL A 57 7.13 7.62 -5.12
N ARG A 58 8.09 7.09 -4.34
CA ARG A 58 9.38 7.75 -4.12
C ARG A 58 10.13 8.02 -5.42
N ARG A 59 10.12 7.07 -6.37
CA ARG A 59 10.76 7.25 -7.67
C ARG A 59 10.06 8.31 -8.50
N ALA A 60 8.73 8.30 -8.55
CA ALA A 60 7.93 9.30 -9.27
C ALA A 60 8.17 10.71 -8.72
N LEU A 61 8.18 10.87 -7.39
CA LEU A 61 8.49 12.15 -6.74
C LEU A 61 9.89 12.64 -7.06
N GLY A 62 10.88 11.76 -7.09
CA GLY A 62 12.24 12.10 -7.49
C GLY A 62 12.34 12.66 -8.91
N LEU A 63 11.51 12.16 -9.85
CA LEU A 63 11.42 12.71 -11.21
C LEU A 63 10.76 14.09 -11.24
N LEU A 64 9.91 14.41 -10.27
CA LEU A 64 9.20 15.69 -10.13
C LEU A 64 9.97 16.70 -9.27
N GLY A 65 11.09 16.32 -8.68
CA GLY A 65 11.82 17.16 -7.72
C GLY A 65 11.10 17.36 -6.38
N LEU A 66 10.20 16.44 -6.02
CA LEU A 66 9.39 16.50 -4.79
C LEU A 66 9.85 15.46 -3.77
N GLY A 67 9.64 15.76 -2.48
CA GLY A 67 9.86 14.83 -1.37
C GLY A 67 8.57 14.16 -0.90
N LEU A 68 8.71 13.11 -0.10
CA LEU A 68 7.58 12.39 0.50
C LEU A 68 6.77 13.26 1.48
N GLU A 69 7.39 14.27 2.07
CA GLU A 69 6.77 15.25 2.97
C GLU A 69 5.65 16.07 2.30
N HIS A 70 5.65 16.16 0.98
CA HIS A 70 4.62 16.84 0.19
C HIS A 70 3.47 15.93 -0.25
N VAL A 71 3.44 14.69 0.24
CA VAL A 71 2.48 13.67 -0.20
C VAL A 71 1.46 13.39 0.89
N VAL A 72 0.19 13.30 0.48
CA VAL A 72 -0.88 12.66 1.25
C VAL A 72 -1.11 11.28 0.70
N ALA A 73 -1.07 10.25 1.54
CA ALA A 73 -1.38 8.89 1.15
C ALA A 73 -2.60 8.37 1.92
N ILE A 74 -3.49 7.69 1.22
CA ILE A 74 -4.66 7.02 1.79
C ILE A 74 -4.57 5.54 1.45
N GLY A 75 -4.68 4.67 2.46
CA GLY A 75 -4.51 3.23 2.26
C GLY A 75 -5.12 2.38 3.37
N ASP A 76 -5.39 1.12 3.06
CA ASP A 76 -6.09 0.18 3.95
C ASP A 76 -5.36 -1.16 4.14
N GLY A 77 -4.43 -1.51 3.26
CA GLY A 77 -3.72 -2.78 3.27
C GLY A 77 -2.37 -2.76 4.00
N ASP A 78 -1.86 -3.94 4.31
CA ASP A 78 -0.51 -4.10 4.86
C ASP A 78 0.58 -3.58 3.92
N ASN A 79 0.35 -3.68 2.61
CA ASN A 79 1.20 -3.16 1.55
C ASN A 79 1.24 -1.63 1.46
N ASP A 80 0.28 -0.93 2.09
CA ASP A 80 0.24 0.53 2.18
C ASP A 80 1.03 1.06 3.39
N ALA A 81 1.19 0.25 4.43
CA ALA A 81 1.70 0.69 5.73
C ALA A 81 3.07 1.39 5.65
N ARG A 82 3.95 0.95 4.74
CA ARG A 82 5.27 1.59 4.56
C ARG A 82 5.13 2.98 3.96
N LEU A 83 4.24 3.15 2.98
CA LEU A 83 3.97 4.43 2.34
C LEU A 83 3.30 5.39 3.33
N LEU A 84 2.24 4.94 4.02
CA LEU A 84 1.52 5.73 5.02
C LEU A 84 2.43 6.33 6.08
N ARG A 85 3.43 5.57 6.55
CA ARG A 85 4.40 6.03 7.55
C ARG A 85 5.43 7.01 7.01
N ALA A 86 5.69 6.99 5.70
CA ALA A 86 6.81 7.72 5.09
C ALA A 86 6.41 9.06 4.48
N VAL A 87 5.13 9.26 4.21
CA VAL A 87 4.59 10.50 3.61
C VAL A 87 4.39 11.60 4.64
N GLY A 88 4.16 12.84 4.16
CA GLY A 88 3.86 13.99 5.02
C GLY A 88 2.54 13.86 5.77
N PHE A 89 1.55 13.15 5.21
CA PHE A 89 0.30 12.84 5.90
C PHE A 89 -0.31 11.52 5.42
N GLY A 90 -0.25 10.50 6.26
CA GLY A 90 -0.81 9.18 6.00
C GLY A 90 -2.18 9.01 6.63
N VAL A 91 -3.16 8.54 5.87
CA VAL A 91 -4.54 8.33 6.35
C VAL A 91 -4.97 6.89 6.10
N SER A 92 -5.68 6.31 7.05
CA SER A 92 -6.25 4.98 6.96
C SER A 92 -7.71 4.96 7.40
N PHE A 93 -8.36 3.80 7.32
CA PHE A 93 -9.78 3.61 7.61
C PHE A 93 -9.99 2.70 8.82
N PRO A 94 -11.18 2.75 9.48
CA PRO A 94 -11.52 1.85 10.59
C PRO A 94 -11.42 0.37 10.20
N SER A 95 -11.87 0.00 8.99
CA SER A 95 -11.82 -1.36 8.46
C SER A 95 -10.45 -1.79 7.93
N ALA A 96 -9.49 -0.89 7.87
CA ALA A 96 -8.14 -1.17 7.39
C ALA A 96 -7.40 -2.19 8.27
N SER A 97 -6.37 -2.79 7.71
CA SER A 97 -5.51 -3.72 8.46
C SER A 97 -4.92 -3.06 9.71
N PRO A 98 -4.68 -3.82 10.78
CA PRO A 98 -4.05 -3.27 11.98
C PRO A 98 -2.69 -2.63 11.70
N ARG A 99 -1.98 -3.09 10.68
CA ARG A 99 -0.67 -2.55 10.29
C ARG A 99 -0.82 -1.20 9.58
N ALA A 100 -1.79 -1.06 8.67
CA ALA A 100 -2.09 0.21 8.00
C ALA A 100 -2.55 1.26 9.01
N ARG A 101 -3.50 0.93 9.89
CA ARG A 101 -3.98 1.84 10.94
C ARG A 101 -2.88 2.35 11.88
N ARG A 102 -1.94 1.48 12.28
CA ARG A 102 -0.80 1.88 13.12
C ARG A 102 0.25 2.71 12.39
N ALA A 103 0.25 2.65 11.06
CA ALA A 103 1.20 3.38 10.22
C ALA A 103 0.71 4.77 9.81
N ALA A 104 -0.60 5.02 9.90
CA ALA A 104 -1.24 6.27 9.52
C ALA A 104 -1.17 7.32 10.64
N ASP A 105 -1.12 8.59 10.26
CA ASP A 105 -1.24 9.74 11.16
C ASP A 105 -2.70 9.94 11.58
N LEU A 106 -3.64 9.61 10.69
CA LEU A 106 -5.07 9.71 10.93
C LEU A 106 -5.78 8.40 10.53
N VAL A 107 -6.65 7.90 11.41
CA VAL A 107 -7.66 6.90 11.04
C VAL A 107 -9.02 7.62 11.01
N THR A 108 -9.69 7.59 9.85
CA THR A 108 -10.98 8.24 9.67
C THR A 108 -12.06 7.63 10.56
N ARG A 109 -13.19 8.34 10.75
CA ARG A 109 -14.34 7.84 11.52
C ARG A 109 -15.24 6.91 10.71
N ALA A 110 -15.22 7.05 9.39
CA ALA A 110 -16.03 6.28 8.46
C ALA A 110 -15.13 5.55 7.45
N ASP A 111 -15.68 4.48 6.87
CA ASP A 111 -15.08 3.75 5.77
C ASP A 111 -15.57 4.26 4.41
N GLY A 112 -14.97 3.74 3.33
CA GLY A 112 -15.37 4.00 1.96
C GLY A 112 -15.35 5.47 1.57
N ALA A 113 -16.32 5.90 0.76
CA ALA A 113 -16.38 7.26 0.23
C ALA A 113 -16.46 8.35 1.30
N ARG A 114 -17.16 8.09 2.42
CA ARG A 114 -17.25 9.04 3.54
C ARG A 114 -15.91 9.23 4.23
N GLY A 115 -15.20 8.14 4.49
CA GLY A 115 -13.85 8.18 5.05
C GLY A 115 -12.85 8.84 4.11
N PHE A 116 -12.96 8.59 2.80
CA PHE A 116 -12.12 9.27 1.81
C PHE A 116 -12.34 10.79 1.81
N LEU A 117 -13.59 11.26 1.85
CA LEU A 117 -13.90 12.70 1.96
C LEU A 117 -13.39 13.30 3.27
N GLU A 118 -13.46 12.55 4.37
CA GLU A 118 -12.88 12.97 5.65
C GLU A 118 -11.35 13.13 5.54
N ALA A 119 -10.68 12.17 4.91
CA ALA A 119 -9.24 12.21 4.66
C ALA A 119 -8.82 13.43 3.84
N ILE A 120 -9.54 13.72 2.74
CA ILE A 120 -9.27 14.90 1.89
C ILE A 120 -9.45 16.21 2.68
N ARG A 121 -10.48 16.32 3.49
CA ARG A 121 -10.70 17.52 4.35
C ARG A 121 -9.59 17.68 5.38
N ALA A 122 -9.21 16.58 6.05
CA ALA A 122 -8.17 16.58 7.06
C ALA A 122 -6.78 16.92 6.50
N SER A 123 -6.52 16.54 5.25
CA SER A 123 -5.24 16.81 4.57
C SER A 123 -5.07 18.27 4.11
N GLY A 124 -6.11 19.11 4.19
CA GLY A 124 -6.07 20.49 3.69
C GLY A 124 -6.16 20.61 2.15
N LEU A 125 -6.27 19.50 1.42
CA LEU A 125 -6.39 19.52 -0.05
C LEU A 125 -7.73 20.07 -0.56
N SER A 126 -8.72 20.25 0.32
CA SER A 126 -10.06 20.72 -0.03
C SER A 126 -10.20 22.25 -0.19
N GLY A 127 -9.11 23.01 -0.13
CA GLY A 127 -9.13 24.48 -0.07
C GLY A 127 -8.62 25.23 -1.31
N GLY A 128 -8.15 24.55 -2.33
CA GLY A 128 -7.71 25.19 -3.56
C GLY A 128 -8.89 25.46 -4.51
N ARG A 129 -9.54 26.63 -4.41
CA ARG A 129 -10.16 27.22 -5.60
C ARG A 129 -9.04 27.73 -6.51
N PRO A 130 -9.16 27.52 -7.83
CA PRO A 130 -8.25 28.13 -8.78
C PRO A 130 -8.37 29.66 -8.74
#